data_d6ca6d28b21bb7c6e4111b7e86f5f50a
#
_entry.id   d6ca6d28b21bb7c6e4111b7e86f5f50a
#
_cell.length_a   1.000
_cell.length_b   1.000
_cell.length_c   1.000
_cell.angle_alpha   90.00
_cell.angle_beta   90.00
_cell.angle_gamma   90.00
#
_symmetry.space_group_name_H-M   'P 1'
#
loop_
_entity.id
_entity.type
_entity.pdbx_description
1 polymer ?
#
loop_
_entity_poly.entity_id
_entity_poly.type
_entity_poly.pdbx_seq_one_letter_code
_entity_poly.pdbx_strand_id
1 'polypeptide(L)'
;MSAHVKQSLREPHSAAGSGDEPMHVLVVDDSGLQRRILTASLARWGYRVSEAESGQDALGICLSDPPDLVLSDWMMPGMDGLEFCKAFRVLPRDGYGYFILLTSKSEKEEVALGLDCGADDFLTKPVNPAELRARMSAGTRIIGMQRQLTEKNRLIGSTLQELQALYDALDSDLIEARKLQQSLVRERFRDFGPAQVSLMLRPSGHVGGDLVGFYPAGGSRVGLFAIDVSGHGISSALMTARLAGYLSSSSPEYNVALIRDPEGGHAPLPPSRVVATLNRLVLEELQTEHYFTMLLADLDLTTGRVVMVQAGHPHPLIQRLDGRIEVLGQGGLPVGLLDDAAFHEFSCTLGPGDRLVILSDGVLECPDHQTTLLGSDGIAGILDRLRDMSGTSFLEAMIWHLTEHAGGGDFPDDVSAILLEYTGQTASPIPRRAHQP
;
A
#
# COMPACT_ATOMS: atom_id res chain seq x y z
N MET A 1 -30.80 8.16 -18.26
CA MET A 1 -31.21 9.31 -17.43
C MET A 1 -30.01 9.74 -16.63
N SER A 2 -29.32 10.78 -17.11
CA SER A 2 -28.08 11.30 -16.55
C SER A 2 -28.38 12.19 -15.36
N ALA A 3 -27.90 11.83 -14.18
CA ALA A 3 -27.85 12.72 -13.03
C ALA A 3 -26.42 13.19 -12.85
N HIS A 4 -26.13 14.41 -13.29
CA HIS A 4 -24.93 15.16 -13.00
C HIS A 4 -24.80 15.37 -11.49
N VAL A 5 -23.87 14.69 -10.86
CA VAL A 5 -23.34 15.11 -9.57
C VAL A 5 -22.36 16.24 -9.85
N LYS A 6 -22.85 17.47 -9.78
CA LYS A 6 -22.01 18.65 -9.65
C LYS A 6 -21.39 18.63 -8.26
N GLN A 7 -20.19 18.12 -8.17
CA GLN A 7 -19.30 18.41 -7.05
C GLN A 7 -18.96 19.90 -7.14
N SER A 8 -19.58 20.70 -6.27
CA SER A 8 -19.20 22.09 -6.05
C SER A 8 -17.79 22.05 -5.42
N LEU A 9 -16.77 22.32 -6.22
CA LEU A 9 -15.50 22.81 -5.73
C LEU A 9 -15.81 24.08 -4.93
N ARG A 10 -15.89 23.93 -3.60
CA ARG A 10 -15.79 25.09 -2.70
C ARG A 10 -14.39 25.65 -2.95
N GLU A 11 -14.36 26.80 -3.60
CA GLU A 11 -13.17 27.66 -3.57
C GLU A 11 -12.71 27.77 -2.13
N PRO A 12 -11.39 27.68 -1.87
CA PRO A 12 -10.88 27.96 -0.54
C PRO A 12 -11.35 29.37 -0.21
N HIS A 13 -12.19 29.51 0.81
CA HIS A 13 -12.48 30.79 1.38
C HIS A 13 -11.13 31.47 1.59
N SER A 14 -10.90 32.55 0.84
CA SER A 14 -9.91 33.55 1.14
C SER A 14 -9.94 33.71 2.65
N ALA A 15 -8.86 33.33 3.32
CA ALA A 15 -8.62 33.64 4.70
C ALA A 15 -8.64 35.16 4.77
N ALA A 16 -9.81 35.70 5.08
CA ALA A 16 -9.97 37.07 5.56
C ALA A 16 -9.00 37.14 6.75
N GLY A 17 -8.04 38.05 6.67
CA GLY A 17 -6.99 38.24 7.62
C GLY A 17 -7.53 38.13 9.04
N SER A 18 -6.86 37.37 9.87
CA SER A 18 -6.92 37.49 11.31
C SER A 18 -6.71 38.98 11.60
N GLY A 19 -7.78 39.65 12.07
CA GLY A 19 -7.77 41.07 12.33
C GLY A 19 -6.51 41.45 13.06
N ASP A 20 -5.87 42.50 12.57
CA ASP A 20 -4.66 43.10 13.11
C ASP A 20 -4.99 43.69 14.49
N GLU A 21 -5.18 42.85 15.50
CA GLU A 21 -5.17 43.31 16.86
C GLU A 21 -3.75 43.83 17.14
N PRO A 22 -3.63 45.10 17.62
CA PRO A 22 -2.33 45.68 17.88
C PRO A 22 -1.56 44.81 18.90
N MET A 23 -0.30 44.48 18.57
CA MET A 23 0.54 43.68 19.47
C MET A 23 0.56 44.23 20.86
N HIS A 24 0.42 43.37 21.84
CA HIS A 24 0.38 43.74 23.24
C HIS A 24 1.80 43.80 23.82
N VAL A 25 2.17 44.97 24.35
CA VAL A 25 3.47 45.24 24.98
C VAL A 25 3.24 45.56 26.45
N LEU A 26 3.93 44.83 27.30
CA LEU A 26 3.98 45.12 28.73
C LEU A 26 5.26 45.91 29.06
N VAL A 27 5.11 47.10 29.65
CA VAL A 27 6.22 47.94 30.14
C VAL A 27 6.31 47.81 31.64
N VAL A 28 7.48 47.42 32.16
CA VAL A 28 7.74 47.20 33.56
C VAL A 28 8.93 48.06 34.00
N ASP A 29 8.71 49.03 34.86
CA ASP A 29 9.75 49.93 35.35
C ASP A 29 9.22 50.56 36.65
N ASP A 30 10.02 50.67 37.71
CA ASP A 30 9.61 51.26 38.99
C ASP A 30 9.46 52.80 38.92
N SER A 31 10.12 53.44 37.93
CA SER A 31 10.02 54.87 37.67
C SER A 31 8.77 55.22 36.85
N GLY A 32 7.75 55.80 37.44
CA GLY A 32 6.54 56.24 36.74
C GLY A 32 6.79 57.22 35.60
N LEU A 33 7.89 58.00 35.65
CA LEU A 33 8.26 58.88 34.52
C LEU A 33 8.79 58.06 33.33
N GLN A 34 9.65 57.10 33.56
CA GLN A 34 10.19 56.25 32.50
C GLN A 34 9.10 55.40 31.86
N ARG A 35 8.20 54.78 32.65
CA ARG A 35 7.03 54.04 32.12
C ARG A 35 6.21 54.90 31.18
N ARG A 36 5.84 56.15 31.59
CA ARG A 36 5.04 57.07 30.76
C ARG A 36 5.72 57.44 29.44
N ILE A 37 7.04 57.67 29.44
CA ILE A 37 7.82 57.98 28.22
C ILE A 37 7.81 56.79 27.26
N LEU A 38 8.05 55.58 27.74
CA LEU A 38 8.04 54.37 26.93
C LEU A 38 6.65 54.07 26.41
N THR A 39 5.62 54.07 27.26
CA THR A 39 4.22 53.85 26.88
C THR A 39 3.74 54.82 25.80
N ALA A 40 4.02 56.12 25.96
CA ALA A 40 3.66 57.13 24.98
C ALA A 40 4.34 56.89 23.62
N SER A 41 5.58 56.44 23.62
CA SER A 41 6.33 56.12 22.41
C SER A 41 5.76 54.88 21.71
N LEU A 42 5.50 53.81 22.44
CA LEU A 42 4.95 52.52 21.93
C LEU A 42 3.51 52.70 21.43
N ALA A 43 2.64 53.40 22.16
CA ALA A 43 1.27 53.72 21.72
C ALA A 43 1.27 54.50 20.42
N ARG A 44 2.20 55.45 20.23
CA ARG A 44 2.35 56.21 18.97
C ARG A 44 2.78 55.32 17.82
N TRP A 45 3.48 54.22 18.09
CA TRP A 45 3.86 53.24 17.06
C TRP A 45 2.78 52.17 16.81
N GLY A 46 1.63 52.27 17.48
CA GLY A 46 0.47 51.41 17.24
C GLY A 46 0.42 50.14 18.08
N TYR A 47 1.21 50.04 19.13
CA TYR A 47 1.15 48.94 20.08
C TYR A 47 0.04 49.16 21.14
N ARG A 48 -0.61 48.08 21.56
CA ARG A 48 -1.43 48.05 22.78
C ARG A 48 -0.49 47.92 23.98
N VAL A 49 -0.55 48.83 24.91
CA VAL A 49 0.45 48.89 26.01
C VAL A 49 -0.23 48.72 27.35
N SER A 50 0.30 47.82 28.19
CA SER A 50 0.02 47.68 29.60
C SER A 50 1.26 48.10 30.42
N GLU A 51 1.03 48.61 31.63
CA GLU A 51 2.07 49.09 32.52
C GLU A 51 2.05 48.31 33.83
N ALA A 52 3.24 48.03 34.38
CA ALA A 52 3.45 47.48 35.72
C ALA A 52 4.57 48.24 36.41
N GLU A 53 4.43 48.44 37.72
CA GLU A 53 5.44 49.17 38.54
C GLU A 53 6.40 48.23 39.28
N SER A 54 6.14 46.93 39.20
CA SER A 54 7.00 45.88 39.80
C SER A 54 6.95 44.60 38.98
N GLY A 55 7.94 43.72 39.15
CA GLY A 55 7.93 42.39 38.56
C GLY A 55 6.74 41.53 39.02
N GLN A 56 6.27 41.72 40.26
CA GLN A 56 5.13 41.02 40.83
C GLN A 56 3.81 41.40 40.13
N ASP A 57 3.57 42.72 39.93
CA ASP A 57 2.39 43.20 39.18
C ASP A 57 2.42 42.77 37.75
N ALA A 58 3.60 42.78 37.11
CA ALA A 58 3.84 42.31 35.77
C ALA A 58 3.44 40.83 35.58
N LEU A 59 3.76 39.95 36.52
CA LEU A 59 3.33 38.55 36.51
C LEU A 59 1.81 38.41 36.59
N GLY A 60 1.13 39.24 37.39
CA GLY A 60 -0.32 39.28 37.45
C GLY A 60 -0.97 39.62 36.09
N ILE A 61 -0.39 40.60 35.40
CA ILE A 61 -0.83 40.94 34.02
C ILE A 61 -0.55 39.81 33.04
N CYS A 62 0.64 39.20 33.11
CA CYS A 62 1.01 38.07 32.23
C CYS A 62 0.05 36.89 32.35
N LEU A 63 -0.54 36.65 33.52
CA LEU A 63 -1.51 35.59 33.76
C LEU A 63 -2.91 35.91 33.26
N SER A 64 -3.35 37.16 33.34
CA SER A 64 -4.69 37.61 32.97
C SER A 64 -4.80 38.05 31.51
N ASP A 65 -3.77 38.68 30.99
CA ASP A 65 -3.71 39.24 29.62
C ASP A 65 -2.28 39.12 29.08
N PRO A 66 -1.87 37.94 28.59
CA PRO A 66 -0.50 37.63 28.21
C PRO A 66 0.07 38.57 27.14
N PRO A 67 1.17 39.29 27.39
CA PRO A 67 1.77 40.19 26.43
C PRO A 67 2.55 39.45 25.34
N ASP A 68 2.61 40.01 24.15
CA ASP A 68 3.46 39.56 23.04
C ASP A 68 4.92 39.97 23.26
N LEU A 69 5.14 41.18 23.74
CA LEU A 69 6.43 41.74 24.07
C LEU A 69 6.46 42.26 25.50
N VAL A 70 7.60 42.11 26.14
CA VAL A 70 7.86 42.69 27.46
C VAL A 70 9.07 43.61 27.35
N LEU A 71 8.95 44.81 27.94
CA LEU A 71 10.05 45.73 28.20
C LEU A 71 10.15 45.87 29.71
N SER A 72 11.19 45.32 30.31
CA SER A 72 11.37 45.34 31.76
C SER A 72 12.64 46.06 32.15
N ASP A 73 12.56 46.95 33.14
CA ASP A 73 13.77 47.41 33.82
C ASP A 73 14.48 46.23 34.48
N TRP A 74 15.79 46.31 34.51
CA TRP A 74 16.65 45.35 35.20
C TRP A 74 16.55 45.50 36.70
N MET A 75 16.72 46.71 37.19
CA MET A 75 16.80 47.01 38.62
C MET A 75 15.48 47.55 39.14
N MET A 76 14.71 46.71 39.82
CA MET A 76 13.45 47.09 40.46
C MET A 76 13.42 46.60 41.91
N PRO A 77 12.73 47.32 42.81
CA PRO A 77 12.55 46.86 44.19
C PRO A 77 11.75 45.56 44.26
N GLY A 78 12.18 44.65 45.11
CA GLY A 78 11.54 43.33 45.26
C GLY A 78 11.97 42.35 44.17
N MET A 79 11.11 42.02 43.22
CA MET A 79 11.42 41.17 42.09
C MET A 79 12.12 41.98 40.99
N ASP A 80 13.39 41.68 40.75
CA ASP A 80 14.15 42.34 39.70
C ASP A 80 13.76 41.84 38.27
N GLY A 81 14.29 42.51 37.22
CA GLY A 81 13.95 42.18 35.85
C GLY A 81 14.43 40.79 35.41
N LEU A 82 15.53 40.27 36.00
CA LEU A 82 16.01 38.91 35.70
C LEU A 82 15.13 37.84 36.37
N GLU A 83 14.73 38.04 37.58
CA GLU A 83 13.80 37.14 38.30
C GLU A 83 12.45 37.14 37.61
N PHE A 84 11.97 38.32 37.19
CA PHE A 84 10.74 38.41 36.39
C PHE A 84 10.87 37.69 35.06
N CYS A 85 11.96 37.83 34.32
CA CYS A 85 12.20 37.12 33.06
C CYS A 85 12.14 35.60 33.24
N LYS A 86 12.84 35.07 34.26
CA LYS A 86 12.79 33.64 34.57
C LYS A 86 11.38 33.16 34.87
N ALA A 87 10.66 33.92 35.71
CA ALA A 87 9.27 33.58 36.04
C ALA A 87 8.36 33.64 34.80
N PHE A 88 8.51 34.66 33.95
CA PHE A 88 7.77 34.81 32.69
C PHE A 88 7.98 33.62 31.72
N ARG A 89 9.21 33.07 31.64
CA ARG A 89 9.51 31.92 30.76
C ARG A 89 8.87 30.62 31.22
N VAL A 90 8.56 30.48 32.49
CA VAL A 90 7.92 29.27 33.05
C VAL A 90 6.39 29.36 33.01
N LEU A 91 5.81 30.55 32.75
CA LEU A 91 4.37 30.70 32.66
C LEU A 91 3.78 29.85 31.48
N PRO A 92 2.67 29.12 31.74
CA PRO A 92 1.94 28.47 30.66
C PRO A 92 1.34 29.54 29.72
N ARG A 93 1.66 29.47 28.44
CA ARG A 93 1.18 30.44 27.45
C ARG A 93 1.06 29.81 26.06
N ASP A 94 0.08 30.27 25.31
CA ASP A 94 -0.16 29.85 23.92
C ASP A 94 0.67 30.69 22.92
N GLY A 95 1.99 30.57 22.97
CA GLY A 95 2.83 31.28 22.03
C GLY A 95 4.09 31.88 22.67
N TYR A 96 4.92 32.40 21.77
CA TYR A 96 6.20 32.99 22.18
C TYR A 96 6.02 34.43 22.62
N GLY A 97 6.59 34.79 23.77
CA GLY A 97 6.70 36.19 24.24
C GLY A 97 8.13 36.69 24.13
N TYR A 98 8.31 37.81 23.46
CA TYR A 98 9.63 38.44 23.30
C TYR A 98 9.94 39.33 24.47
N PHE A 99 11.09 39.14 25.13
CA PHE A 99 11.46 39.81 26.35
C PHE A 99 12.70 40.67 26.16
N ILE A 100 12.58 41.99 26.41
CA ILE A 100 13.69 42.95 26.31
C ILE A 100 13.98 43.51 27.73
N LEU A 101 15.22 43.41 28.15
CA LEU A 101 15.70 44.02 29.39
C LEU A 101 16.24 45.42 29.14
N LEU A 102 15.87 46.38 30.01
CA LEU A 102 16.40 47.73 30.04
C LEU A 102 17.45 47.84 31.16
N THR A 103 18.69 48.17 30.83
CA THR A 103 19.79 48.19 31.79
C THR A 103 20.51 49.54 31.79
N SER A 104 20.95 50.02 32.99
CA SER A 104 21.83 51.17 33.11
C SER A 104 23.31 50.81 33.04
N LYS A 105 23.63 49.53 32.90
CA LYS A 105 24.99 49.00 32.93
C LYS A 105 25.34 48.43 31.55
N SER A 106 26.52 48.72 31.07
CA SER A 106 27.03 48.33 29.77
C SER A 106 28.14 47.27 29.83
N GLU A 107 28.35 46.64 30.99
CA GLU A 107 29.39 45.63 31.15
C GLU A 107 28.99 44.32 30.49
N LYS A 108 29.91 43.75 29.68
CA LYS A 108 29.67 42.56 28.88
C LYS A 108 29.21 41.33 29.67
N GLU A 109 29.64 41.22 30.93
CA GLU A 109 29.30 40.12 31.83
C GLU A 109 27.83 40.17 32.28
N GLU A 110 27.25 41.33 32.47
CA GLU A 110 25.84 41.50 32.86
C GLU A 110 24.90 41.26 31.68
N VAL A 111 25.28 41.67 30.47
CA VAL A 111 24.54 41.36 29.26
C VAL A 111 24.44 39.85 29.01
N ALA A 112 25.56 39.14 29.20
CA ALA A 112 25.58 37.68 29.11
C ALA A 112 24.63 37.03 30.13
N LEU A 113 24.64 37.52 31.38
CA LEU A 113 23.74 37.03 32.43
C LEU A 113 22.25 37.24 32.09
N GLY A 114 21.90 38.36 31.46
CA GLY A 114 20.53 38.65 31.02
C GLY A 114 20.05 37.72 29.94
N LEU A 115 20.87 37.41 28.94
CA LEU A 115 20.57 36.47 27.87
C LEU A 115 20.47 35.02 28.39
N ASP A 116 21.38 34.64 29.32
CA ASP A 116 21.35 33.31 29.94
C ASP A 116 20.09 33.11 30.82
N CYS A 117 19.48 34.18 31.31
CA CYS A 117 18.20 34.14 32.04
C CYS A 117 16.98 34.00 31.13
N GLY A 118 17.19 34.00 29.80
CA GLY A 118 16.12 33.81 28.82
C GLY A 118 15.56 35.11 28.24
N ALA A 119 16.17 36.27 28.45
CA ALA A 119 15.82 37.48 27.71
C ALA A 119 16.25 37.36 26.24
N ASP A 120 15.44 37.88 25.33
CA ASP A 120 15.73 37.83 23.89
C ASP A 120 16.63 38.97 23.44
N ASP A 121 16.56 40.08 24.15
CA ASP A 121 17.32 41.28 23.83
C ASP A 121 17.51 42.20 25.08
N PHE A 122 18.35 43.20 24.92
CA PHE A 122 18.57 44.22 25.94
C PHE A 122 18.77 45.63 25.33
N LEU A 123 18.49 46.65 26.08
CA LEU A 123 18.68 48.04 25.71
C LEU A 123 19.31 48.81 26.89
N THR A 124 20.30 49.66 26.56
CA THR A 124 20.95 50.51 27.60
C THR A 124 20.19 51.79 27.85
N LYS A 125 20.05 52.18 29.12
CA LYS A 125 19.51 53.46 29.53
C LYS A 125 20.59 54.57 29.46
N PRO A 126 20.28 55.78 28.96
CA PRO A 126 18.97 56.25 28.51
C PRO A 126 18.56 55.61 27.16
N VAL A 127 17.33 55.15 27.09
CA VAL A 127 16.80 54.41 25.92
C VAL A 127 16.74 55.30 24.68
N ASN A 128 17.46 54.96 23.66
CA ASN A 128 17.40 55.64 22.37
C ASN A 128 16.12 55.20 21.62
N PRO A 129 15.22 56.15 21.24
CA PRO A 129 13.97 55.80 20.54
C PRO A 129 14.15 55.04 19.21
N ALA A 130 15.21 55.33 18.44
CA ALA A 130 15.49 54.65 17.19
C ALA A 130 15.93 53.20 17.42
N GLU A 131 16.77 52.98 18.46
CA GLU A 131 17.21 51.64 18.85
C GLU A 131 16.04 50.81 19.40
N LEU A 132 15.24 51.37 20.32
CA LEU A 132 14.03 50.72 20.83
C LEU A 132 13.11 50.29 19.69
N ARG A 133 12.86 51.18 18.73
CA ARG A 133 12.00 50.86 17.58
C ARG A 133 12.56 49.71 16.72
N ALA A 134 13.85 49.65 16.50
CA ALA A 134 14.53 48.59 15.79
C ALA A 134 14.37 47.22 16.50
N ARG A 135 14.58 47.19 17.82
CA ARG A 135 14.44 45.98 18.65
C ARG A 135 12.99 45.51 18.70
N MET A 136 12.04 46.43 18.89
CA MET A 136 10.60 46.12 18.84
C MET A 136 10.20 45.53 17.52
N SER A 137 10.67 46.10 16.40
CA SER A 137 10.40 45.54 15.05
C SER A 137 10.99 44.14 14.86
N ALA A 138 12.18 43.89 15.39
CA ALA A 138 12.80 42.57 15.37
C ALA A 138 11.98 41.55 16.17
N GLY A 139 11.55 41.92 17.39
CA GLY A 139 10.70 41.08 18.24
C GLY A 139 9.36 40.75 17.56
N THR A 140 8.69 41.78 17.00
CA THR A 140 7.45 41.59 16.25
C THR A 140 7.59 40.56 15.10
N ARG A 141 8.70 40.63 14.35
CA ARG A 141 8.97 39.69 13.26
C ARG A 141 9.20 38.26 13.78
N ILE A 142 9.92 38.10 14.90
CA ILE A 142 10.19 36.80 15.53
C ILE A 142 8.87 36.16 15.98
N ILE A 143 8.02 36.93 16.69
CA ILE A 143 6.70 36.47 17.15
C ILE A 143 5.85 36.04 15.95
N GLY A 144 5.84 36.85 14.87
CA GLY A 144 5.11 36.51 13.64
C GLY A 144 5.58 35.20 13.00
N MET A 145 6.91 34.98 12.92
CA MET A 145 7.47 33.74 12.41
C MET A 145 7.12 32.54 13.31
N GLN A 146 7.18 32.70 14.62
CA GLN A 146 6.80 31.64 15.57
C GLN A 146 5.31 31.27 15.47
N ARG A 147 4.42 32.25 15.34
CA ARG A 147 2.99 31.99 15.12
C ARG A 147 2.73 31.22 13.82
N GLN A 148 3.40 31.64 12.73
CA GLN A 148 3.31 30.95 11.45
C GLN A 148 3.83 29.50 11.52
N LEU A 149 4.94 29.29 12.23
CA LEU A 149 5.52 27.95 12.41
C LEU A 149 4.56 27.04 13.20
N THR A 150 4.02 27.53 14.31
CA THR A 150 3.05 26.79 15.12
C THR A 150 1.81 26.40 14.32
N GLU A 151 1.24 27.34 13.55
CA GLU A 151 0.07 27.06 12.72
C GLU A 151 0.36 26.06 11.60
N LYS A 152 1.53 26.18 10.94
CA LYS A 152 1.96 25.19 9.94
C LYS A 152 2.13 23.80 10.54
N ASN A 153 2.75 23.71 11.72
CA ASN A 153 2.91 22.42 12.40
C ASN A 153 1.56 21.79 12.78
N ARG A 154 0.61 22.62 13.26
CA ARG A 154 -0.75 22.18 13.55
C ARG A 154 -1.46 21.63 12.31
N LEU A 155 -1.36 22.36 11.18
CA LEU A 155 -1.95 21.95 9.90
C LEU A 155 -1.32 20.66 9.40
N ILE A 156 0.02 20.54 9.43
CA ILE A 156 0.73 19.31 9.05
C ILE A 156 0.24 18.14 9.89
N GLY A 157 0.15 18.32 11.21
CA GLY A 157 -0.33 17.28 12.12
C GLY A 157 -1.76 16.80 11.78
N SER A 158 -2.70 17.72 11.53
CA SER A 158 -4.07 17.36 11.14
C SER A 158 -4.13 16.66 9.78
N THR A 159 -3.35 17.12 8.79
CA THR A 159 -3.29 16.49 7.46
C THR A 159 -2.70 15.09 7.52
N LEU A 160 -1.67 14.87 8.33
CA LEU A 160 -1.10 13.53 8.54
C LEU A 160 -2.10 12.56 9.17
N GLN A 161 -2.88 13.01 10.16
CA GLN A 161 -3.94 12.20 10.76
C GLN A 161 -5.04 11.82 9.77
N GLU A 162 -5.47 12.78 8.95
CA GLU A 162 -6.47 12.53 7.90
C GLU A 162 -5.94 11.54 6.86
N LEU A 163 -4.70 11.72 6.41
CA LEU A 163 -4.05 10.82 5.45
C LEU A 163 -3.93 9.40 6.02
N GLN A 164 -3.51 9.27 7.29
CA GLN A 164 -3.43 7.97 7.95
C GLN A 164 -4.78 7.26 8.01
N ALA A 165 -5.84 7.98 8.36
CA ALA A 165 -7.20 7.41 8.39
C ALA A 165 -7.68 6.93 7.01
N LEU A 166 -7.33 7.66 5.95
CA LEU A 166 -7.63 7.24 4.57
C LEU A 166 -6.84 6.00 4.16
N TYR A 167 -5.57 5.91 4.53
CA TYR A 167 -4.75 4.72 4.28
C TYR A 167 -5.29 3.49 5.01
N ASP A 168 -5.66 3.63 6.29
CA ASP A 168 -6.20 2.53 7.08
C ASP A 168 -7.53 2.01 6.51
N ALA A 169 -8.39 2.91 6.04
CA ALA A 169 -9.64 2.55 5.37
C ALA A 169 -9.39 1.81 4.05
N LEU A 170 -8.49 2.31 3.20
CA LEU A 170 -8.12 1.67 1.93
C LEU A 170 -7.49 0.29 2.16
N ASP A 171 -6.61 0.15 3.14
CA ASP A 171 -5.97 -1.14 3.48
C ASP A 171 -7.03 -2.18 3.91
N SER A 172 -8.01 -1.75 4.72
CA SER A 172 -9.12 -2.61 5.11
C SER A 172 -9.95 -3.10 3.92
N ASP A 173 -10.28 -2.20 2.97
CA ASP A 173 -11.03 -2.55 1.77
C ASP A 173 -10.25 -3.53 0.87
N LEU A 174 -8.93 -3.33 0.74
CA LEU A 174 -8.06 -4.22 -0.03
C LEU A 174 -7.93 -5.61 0.63
N ILE A 175 -7.85 -5.68 1.95
CA ILE A 175 -7.86 -6.97 2.69
C ILE A 175 -9.17 -7.73 2.43
N GLU A 176 -10.30 -7.04 2.39
CA GLU A 176 -11.59 -7.65 2.10
C GLU A 176 -11.67 -8.14 0.64
N ALA A 177 -11.20 -7.34 -0.31
CA ALA A 177 -11.09 -7.72 -1.72
C ALA A 177 -10.20 -8.96 -1.91
N ARG A 178 -9.08 -9.06 -1.18
CA ARG A 178 -8.21 -10.25 -1.17
C ARG A 178 -8.94 -11.51 -0.74
N LYS A 179 -9.75 -11.43 0.32
CA LYS A 179 -10.55 -12.59 0.78
C LYS A 179 -11.55 -13.04 -0.27
N LEU A 180 -12.20 -12.09 -0.95
CA LEU A 180 -13.11 -12.39 -2.05
C LEU A 180 -12.37 -13.07 -3.20
N GLN A 181 -11.22 -12.54 -3.63
CA GLN A 181 -10.42 -13.15 -4.69
C GLN A 181 -9.95 -14.55 -4.34
N GLN A 182 -9.45 -14.77 -3.11
CA GLN A 182 -9.04 -16.10 -2.65
C GLN A 182 -10.19 -17.10 -2.65
N SER A 183 -11.44 -16.65 -2.50
CA SER A 183 -12.63 -17.50 -2.58
C SER A 183 -12.97 -17.96 -4.00
N LEU A 184 -12.36 -17.37 -5.04
CA LEU A 184 -12.53 -17.82 -6.43
C LEU A 184 -11.89 -19.20 -6.65
N VAL A 185 -10.77 -19.47 -5.98
CA VAL A 185 -10.13 -20.80 -5.96
C VAL A 185 -10.71 -21.59 -4.80
N ARG A 186 -11.95 -22.10 -4.98
CA ARG A 186 -12.72 -22.78 -3.92
C ARG A 186 -12.11 -24.10 -3.48
N GLU A 187 -11.51 -24.82 -4.41
CA GLU A 187 -10.97 -26.15 -4.20
C GLU A 187 -9.51 -26.17 -4.64
N ARG A 188 -8.61 -26.40 -3.68
CA ARG A 188 -7.17 -26.42 -3.92
C ARG A 188 -6.60 -27.81 -4.19
N PHE A 189 -7.41 -28.84 -3.98
CA PHE A 189 -7.04 -30.23 -4.23
C PHE A 189 -8.27 -31.03 -4.64
N ARG A 190 -8.12 -31.87 -5.68
CA ARG A 190 -9.14 -32.83 -6.06
C ARG A 190 -8.51 -34.12 -6.57
N ASP A 191 -9.04 -35.24 -6.07
CA ASP A 191 -8.75 -36.58 -6.54
C ASP A 191 -9.84 -37.02 -7.54
N PHE A 192 -9.44 -37.28 -8.77
CA PHE A 192 -10.30 -37.80 -9.84
C PHE A 192 -10.12 -39.32 -10.03
N GLY A 193 -9.40 -40.00 -9.14
CA GLY A 193 -9.03 -41.41 -9.24
C GLY A 193 -7.76 -41.61 -10.08
N PRO A 194 -7.83 -41.61 -11.43
CA PRO A 194 -6.62 -41.73 -12.26
C PRO A 194 -5.67 -40.54 -12.23
N ALA A 195 -6.12 -39.41 -11.73
CA ALA A 195 -5.29 -38.20 -11.59
C ALA A 195 -5.65 -37.40 -10.35
N GLN A 196 -4.68 -36.72 -9.79
CA GLN A 196 -4.86 -35.77 -8.70
C GLN A 196 -4.40 -34.38 -9.15
N VAL A 197 -5.18 -33.35 -8.78
CA VAL A 197 -4.88 -31.96 -9.10
C VAL A 197 -4.71 -31.19 -7.82
N SER A 198 -3.61 -30.48 -7.69
CA SER A 198 -3.32 -29.55 -6.58
C SER A 198 -3.09 -28.17 -7.15
N LEU A 199 -3.66 -27.15 -6.50
CA LEU A 199 -3.58 -25.75 -6.89
C LEU A 199 -2.92 -24.91 -5.81
N MET A 200 -2.12 -23.94 -6.24
CA MET A 200 -1.52 -22.94 -5.40
C MET A 200 -1.72 -21.56 -6.03
N LEU A 201 -2.06 -20.59 -5.18
CA LEU A 201 -2.17 -19.18 -5.56
C LEU A 201 -1.72 -18.32 -4.38
N ARG A 202 -0.71 -17.49 -4.60
CA ARG A 202 -0.14 -16.57 -3.62
C ARG A 202 0.04 -15.20 -4.26
N PRO A 203 -0.86 -14.24 -4.01
CA PRO A 203 -0.74 -12.87 -4.50
C PRO A 203 0.50 -12.17 -3.94
N SER A 204 1.15 -11.36 -4.75
CA SER A 204 2.31 -10.53 -4.39
C SER A 204 1.94 -9.34 -3.53
N GLY A 205 0.71 -8.84 -3.69
CA GLY A 205 0.16 -7.70 -2.96
C GLY A 205 -1.11 -8.04 -2.20
N HIS A 206 -1.99 -7.04 -2.06
CA HIS A 206 -3.31 -7.23 -1.47
C HIS A 206 -4.21 -8.08 -2.38
N VAL A 207 -4.20 -7.82 -3.68
CA VAL A 207 -4.95 -8.55 -4.72
C VAL A 207 -4.06 -8.74 -5.94
N GLY A 208 -4.19 -9.87 -6.62
CA GLY A 208 -3.34 -10.26 -7.74
C GLY A 208 -4.09 -10.40 -9.06
N GLY A 209 -3.33 -10.60 -10.15
CA GLY A 209 -3.80 -10.90 -11.48
C GLY A 209 -3.98 -12.40 -11.77
N ASP A 210 -3.30 -13.24 -11.00
CA ASP A 210 -3.27 -14.69 -11.24
C ASP A 210 -4.59 -15.39 -10.89
N LEU A 211 -4.92 -16.40 -11.68
CA LEU A 211 -6.02 -17.33 -11.45
C LEU A 211 -5.67 -18.74 -11.94
N VAL A 212 -5.78 -19.71 -11.06
CA VAL A 212 -5.64 -21.14 -11.39
C VAL A 212 -6.88 -21.91 -11.01
N GLY A 213 -7.21 -22.91 -11.78
CA GLY A 213 -8.40 -23.70 -11.50
C GLY A 213 -8.52 -24.94 -12.37
N PHE A 214 -9.57 -25.70 -12.07
CA PHE A 214 -10.00 -26.85 -12.86
C PHE A 214 -11.53 -26.96 -12.92
N TYR A 215 -12.02 -27.66 -13.90
CA TYR A 215 -13.44 -27.99 -14.02
C TYR A 215 -13.61 -29.39 -14.58
N PRO A 216 -14.60 -30.17 -14.09
CA PRO A 216 -15.01 -31.41 -14.72
C PRO A 216 -15.62 -31.10 -16.11
N ALA A 217 -15.12 -31.74 -17.15
CA ALA A 217 -15.53 -31.45 -18.51
C ALA A 217 -16.49 -32.54 -19.10
N GLY A 218 -17.10 -33.32 -18.22
CA GLY A 218 -17.98 -34.42 -18.59
C GLY A 218 -17.23 -35.73 -18.87
N GLY A 219 -17.88 -36.87 -18.64
CA GLY A 219 -17.28 -38.19 -18.80
C GLY A 219 -15.99 -38.35 -17.98
N SER A 220 -14.92 -38.71 -18.67
CA SER A 220 -13.57 -38.88 -18.10
C SER A 220 -12.64 -37.68 -18.39
N ARG A 221 -13.18 -36.48 -18.59
CA ARG A 221 -12.39 -35.31 -18.98
C ARG A 221 -12.33 -34.27 -17.86
N VAL A 222 -11.16 -33.61 -17.73
CA VAL A 222 -10.90 -32.54 -16.75
C VAL A 222 -10.19 -31.41 -17.48
N GLY A 223 -10.78 -30.20 -17.40
CA GLY A 223 -10.12 -28.97 -17.85
C GLY A 223 -9.31 -28.36 -16.74
N LEU A 224 -8.10 -27.87 -17.04
CA LEU A 224 -7.21 -27.11 -16.17
C LEU A 224 -6.93 -25.77 -16.82
N PHE A 225 -6.88 -24.71 -16.03
CA PHE A 225 -6.51 -23.38 -16.55
C PHE A 225 -5.62 -22.62 -15.57
N ALA A 226 -4.63 -21.96 -16.14
CA ALA A 226 -3.81 -20.96 -15.46
C ALA A 226 -3.90 -19.67 -16.28
N ILE A 227 -4.14 -18.57 -15.61
CA ILE A 227 -4.33 -17.23 -16.19
C ILE A 227 -3.50 -16.25 -15.36
N ASP A 228 -2.87 -15.32 -16.05
CA ASP A 228 -2.23 -14.16 -15.43
C ASP A 228 -2.64 -12.90 -16.20
N VAL A 229 -3.31 -11.97 -15.49
CA VAL A 229 -3.85 -10.73 -16.07
C VAL A 229 -2.81 -9.63 -16.00
N SER A 230 -2.54 -8.99 -17.12
CA SER A 230 -1.57 -7.89 -17.25
C SER A 230 -1.80 -6.78 -16.24
N GLY A 231 -0.73 -6.39 -15.51
CA GLY A 231 -0.76 -5.38 -14.46
C GLY A 231 -1.20 -5.94 -13.11
N HIS A 232 -1.22 -5.09 -12.09
CA HIS A 232 -1.50 -5.47 -10.71
C HIS A 232 -2.57 -4.58 -10.07
N GLY A 233 -3.14 -5.03 -8.99
CA GLY A 233 -4.09 -4.28 -8.19
C GLY A 233 -5.56 -4.56 -8.52
N ILE A 234 -6.45 -3.61 -8.23
CA ILE A 234 -7.90 -3.82 -8.23
C ILE A 234 -8.43 -4.15 -9.62
N SER A 235 -7.91 -3.50 -10.68
CA SER A 235 -8.40 -3.70 -12.05
C SER A 235 -8.13 -5.11 -12.57
N SER A 236 -6.90 -5.63 -12.37
CA SER A 236 -6.54 -7.00 -12.73
C SER A 236 -7.35 -8.02 -11.91
N ALA A 237 -7.52 -7.78 -10.60
CA ALA A 237 -8.33 -8.64 -9.73
C ALA A 237 -9.80 -8.70 -10.13
N LEU A 238 -10.41 -7.60 -10.57
CA LEU A 238 -11.79 -7.59 -11.09
C LEU A 238 -11.92 -8.37 -12.39
N MET A 239 -10.92 -8.25 -13.28
CA MET A 239 -10.88 -9.05 -14.51
C MET A 239 -10.72 -10.54 -14.20
N THR A 240 -9.83 -10.89 -13.28
CA THR A 240 -9.64 -12.26 -12.78
C THR A 240 -10.96 -12.84 -12.24
N ALA A 241 -11.71 -12.07 -11.43
CA ALA A 241 -13.00 -12.50 -10.92
C ALA A 241 -14.03 -12.78 -12.04
N ARG A 242 -14.02 -11.97 -13.09
CA ARG A 242 -14.90 -12.16 -14.26
C ARG A 242 -14.50 -13.40 -15.06
N LEU A 243 -13.20 -13.60 -15.30
CA LEU A 243 -12.68 -14.81 -15.98
C LEU A 243 -12.99 -16.08 -15.19
N ALA A 244 -12.90 -16.04 -13.84
CA ALA A 244 -13.32 -17.14 -12.98
C ALA A 244 -14.79 -17.51 -13.18
N GLY A 245 -15.66 -16.54 -13.45
CA GLY A 245 -17.06 -16.76 -13.79
C GLY A 245 -17.23 -17.54 -15.12
N TYR A 246 -16.45 -17.20 -16.14
CA TYR A 246 -16.49 -17.84 -17.44
C TYR A 246 -15.94 -19.29 -17.46
N LEU A 247 -15.11 -19.66 -16.48
CA LEU A 247 -14.51 -21.00 -16.36
C LEU A 247 -15.00 -21.74 -15.10
N SER A 248 -16.10 -21.29 -14.53
CA SER A 248 -16.63 -21.83 -13.28
C SER A 248 -16.98 -23.31 -13.35
N SER A 249 -16.49 -24.08 -12.39
CA SER A 249 -16.90 -25.48 -12.18
C SER A 249 -18.28 -25.60 -11.52
N SER A 250 -18.75 -24.54 -10.84
CA SER A 250 -20.01 -24.54 -10.09
C SER A 250 -21.24 -24.31 -10.97
N SER A 251 -21.06 -23.76 -12.16
CA SER A 251 -22.14 -23.40 -13.09
C SER A 251 -21.74 -23.83 -14.50
N PRO A 252 -21.80 -25.13 -14.81
CA PRO A 252 -21.37 -25.66 -16.11
C PRO A 252 -22.09 -25.04 -17.32
N GLU A 253 -23.32 -24.58 -17.14
CA GLU A 253 -24.12 -23.91 -18.16
C GLU A 253 -23.59 -22.54 -18.59
N TYR A 254 -22.79 -21.89 -17.74
CA TYR A 254 -22.13 -20.60 -18.04
C TYR A 254 -20.65 -20.77 -18.38
N ASN A 255 -20.12 -22.00 -18.26
CA ASN A 255 -18.72 -22.25 -18.54
C ASN A 255 -18.48 -22.28 -20.06
N VAL A 256 -17.71 -21.32 -20.57
CA VAL A 256 -17.41 -21.17 -22.01
C VAL A 256 -16.62 -22.33 -22.60
N ALA A 257 -16.02 -23.17 -21.76
CA ALA A 257 -15.27 -24.35 -22.16
C ALA A 257 -16.17 -25.60 -22.38
N LEU A 258 -17.45 -25.49 -22.07
CA LEU A 258 -18.38 -26.63 -22.11
C LEU A 258 -19.54 -26.38 -23.09
N ILE A 259 -19.96 -27.42 -23.74
CA ILE A 259 -21.22 -27.44 -24.53
C ILE A 259 -22.17 -28.49 -23.94
N ARG A 260 -23.46 -28.27 -24.12
CA ARG A 260 -24.45 -29.30 -23.77
C ARG A 260 -24.32 -30.51 -24.69
N ASP A 261 -24.21 -31.67 -24.08
CA ASP A 261 -24.27 -32.93 -24.79
C ASP A 261 -25.74 -33.26 -25.14
N PRO A 262 -26.04 -33.78 -26.36
CA PRO A 262 -27.38 -34.27 -26.72
C PRO A 262 -27.97 -35.31 -25.73
N GLU A 263 -27.12 -36.05 -25.06
CA GLU A 263 -27.51 -37.06 -24.05
C GLU A 263 -27.79 -36.49 -22.66
N GLY A 264 -27.73 -35.13 -22.47
CA GLY A 264 -28.10 -34.43 -21.24
C GLY A 264 -26.95 -34.08 -20.29
N GLY A 265 -25.70 -34.29 -20.71
CA GLY A 265 -24.49 -33.91 -20.01
C GLY A 265 -23.81 -32.63 -20.55
N HIS A 266 -22.54 -32.49 -20.23
CA HIS A 266 -21.66 -31.48 -20.80
C HIS A 266 -20.46 -32.19 -21.44
N ALA A 267 -19.99 -31.65 -22.58
CA ALA A 267 -18.78 -32.08 -23.27
C ALA A 267 -17.80 -30.91 -23.40
N PRO A 268 -16.47 -31.14 -23.35
CA PRO A 268 -15.49 -30.08 -23.50
C PRO A 268 -15.43 -29.60 -24.95
N LEU A 269 -15.28 -28.28 -25.12
CA LEU A 269 -14.84 -27.69 -26.36
C LEU A 269 -13.32 -27.88 -26.53
N PRO A 270 -12.82 -27.95 -27.79
CA PRO A 270 -11.38 -27.90 -28.03
C PRO A 270 -10.73 -26.65 -27.36
N PRO A 271 -9.61 -26.79 -26.69
CA PRO A 271 -8.96 -25.66 -25.98
C PRO A 271 -8.72 -24.42 -26.86
N SER A 272 -8.38 -24.61 -28.14
CA SER A 272 -8.20 -23.52 -29.11
C SER A 272 -9.48 -22.70 -29.32
N ARG A 273 -10.62 -23.33 -29.34
CA ARG A 273 -11.92 -22.66 -29.48
C ARG A 273 -12.33 -21.91 -28.23
N VAL A 274 -12.01 -22.44 -27.06
CA VAL A 274 -12.29 -21.79 -25.78
C VAL A 274 -11.47 -20.50 -25.66
N VAL A 275 -10.16 -20.58 -25.95
CA VAL A 275 -9.27 -19.40 -25.88
C VAL A 275 -9.67 -18.36 -26.93
N ALA A 276 -10.03 -18.74 -28.13
CA ALA A 276 -10.54 -17.82 -29.15
C ALA A 276 -11.86 -17.15 -28.73
N THR A 277 -12.74 -17.88 -28.03
CA THR A 277 -13.99 -17.32 -27.50
C THR A 277 -13.68 -16.29 -26.40
N LEU A 278 -12.77 -16.61 -25.48
CA LEU A 278 -12.32 -15.66 -24.44
C LEU A 278 -11.67 -14.42 -25.05
N ASN A 279 -10.83 -14.57 -26.08
CA ASN A 279 -10.22 -13.45 -26.80
C ASN A 279 -11.28 -12.47 -27.32
N ARG A 280 -12.30 -12.99 -28.00
CA ARG A 280 -13.40 -12.17 -28.50
C ARG A 280 -14.18 -11.50 -27.36
N LEU A 281 -14.54 -12.22 -26.29
CA LEU A 281 -15.27 -11.66 -25.15
C LEU A 281 -14.49 -10.50 -24.48
N VAL A 282 -13.18 -10.61 -24.39
CA VAL A 282 -12.34 -9.55 -23.81
C VAL A 282 -12.32 -8.32 -24.70
N LEU A 283 -12.09 -8.51 -25.99
CA LEU A 283 -11.99 -7.40 -26.94
C LEU A 283 -13.34 -6.70 -27.18
N GLU A 284 -14.44 -7.46 -27.30
CA GLU A 284 -15.76 -6.90 -27.63
C GLU A 284 -16.55 -6.41 -26.42
N GLU A 285 -16.53 -7.15 -25.30
CA GLU A 285 -17.43 -6.88 -24.17
C GLU A 285 -16.77 -6.14 -23.02
N LEU A 286 -15.48 -6.38 -22.76
CA LEU A 286 -14.83 -5.82 -21.56
C LEU A 286 -14.33 -4.40 -21.76
N GLN A 287 -14.04 -3.98 -23.01
CA GLN A 287 -13.52 -2.65 -23.35
C GLN A 287 -12.42 -2.18 -22.38
N THR A 288 -11.55 -3.11 -21.99
CA THR A 288 -10.44 -2.88 -21.04
C THR A 288 -9.12 -2.84 -21.81
N GLU A 289 -8.15 -2.11 -21.29
CA GLU A 289 -6.77 -2.12 -21.79
C GLU A 289 -5.99 -3.36 -21.32
N HIS A 290 -6.61 -4.21 -20.47
CA HIS A 290 -5.97 -5.40 -19.94
C HIS A 290 -6.08 -6.55 -20.92
N TYR A 291 -4.98 -7.25 -21.11
CA TYR A 291 -4.88 -8.57 -21.73
C TYR A 291 -4.41 -9.58 -20.69
N PHE A 292 -4.41 -10.83 -20.99
CA PHE A 292 -3.91 -11.86 -20.07
C PHE A 292 -3.17 -12.98 -20.78
N THR A 293 -2.24 -13.60 -20.07
CA THR A 293 -1.64 -14.86 -20.49
C THR A 293 -2.51 -16.03 -20.02
N MET A 294 -2.57 -17.12 -20.77
CA MET A 294 -3.35 -18.29 -20.41
C MET A 294 -2.71 -19.57 -20.88
N LEU A 295 -2.75 -20.59 -20.02
CA LEU A 295 -2.60 -21.97 -20.40
C LEU A 295 -3.91 -22.70 -20.08
N LEU A 296 -4.52 -23.30 -21.11
CA LEU A 296 -5.70 -24.11 -20.98
C LEU A 296 -5.36 -25.55 -21.41
N ALA A 297 -5.65 -26.52 -20.55
CA ALA A 297 -5.40 -27.93 -20.77
C ALA A 297 -6.68 -28.76 -20.59
N ASP A 298 -6.85 -29.78 -21.40
CA ASP A 298 -7.94 -30.74 -21.34
C ASP A 298 -7.36 -32.14 -21.24
N LEU A 299 -7.48 -32.75 -20.05
CA LEU A 299 -6.98 -34.09 -19.72
C LEU A 299 -8.06 -35.14 -19.94
N ASP A 300 -7.72 -36.20 -20.66
CA ASP A 300 -8.48 -37.45 -20.67
C ASP A 300 -7.92 -38.39 -19.57
N LEU A 301 -8.72 -38.58 -18.53
CA LEU A 301 -8.37 -39.43 -17.38
C LEU A 301 -8.14 -40.90 -17.75
N THR A 302 -8.73 -41.37 -18.84
CA THR A 302 -8.65 -42.76 -19.27
C THR A 302 -7.33 -43.06 -19.97
N THR A 303 -6.87 -42.12 -20.79
CA THR A 303 -5.71 -42.33 -21.67
C THR A 303 -4.46 -41.59 -21.20
N GLY A 304 -4.59 -40.62 -20.25
CA GLY A 304 -3.52 -39.72 -19.85
C GLY A 304 -3.16 -38.68 -20.90
N ARG A 305 -3.94 -38.61 -22.01
CA ARG A 305 -3.71 -37.60 -23.05
C ARG A 305 -4.14 -36.23 -22.58
N VAL A 306 -3.25 -35.25 -22.73
CA VAL A 306 -3.50 -33.84 -22.42
C VAL A 306 -3.40 -33.03 -23.71
N VAL A 307 -4.45 -32.29 -24.05
CA VAL A 307 -4.46 -31.33 -25.15
C VAL A 307 -4.40 -29.93 -24.55
N MET A 308 -3.49 -29.09 -25.02
CA MET A 308 -3.23 -27.77 -24.42
C MET A 308 -3.19 -26.67 -25.46
N VAL A 309 -3.52 -25.45 -25.02
CA VAL A 309 -3.24 -24.19 -25.70
C VAL A 309 -2.44 -23.30 -24.78
N GLN A 310 -1.36 -22.76 -25.30
CA GLN A 310 -0.52 -21.77 -24.62
C GLN A 310 -0.73 -20.42 -25.31
N ALA A 311 -1.25 -19.45 -24.56
CA ALA A 311 -1.53 -18.10 -25.02
C ALA A 311 -0.73 -17.10 -24.18
N GLY A 312 0.56 -16.94 -24.52
CA GLY A 312 1.49 -16.04 -23.80
C GLY A 312 1.95 -16.53 -22.44
N HIS A 313 1.37 -17.58 -21.89
CA HIS A 313 1.70 -18.12 -20.56
C HIS A 313 3.04 -18.85 -20.57
N PRO A 314 3.77 -18.96 -19.43
CA PRO A 314 4.98 -19.76 -19.34
C PRO A 314 4.80 -21.21 -19.84
N HIS A 315 5.90 -21.81 -20.25
CA HIS A 315 5.90 -23.17 -20.77
C HIS A 315 5.54 -24.19 -19.69
N PRO A 316 4.55 -25.08 -19.90
CA PRO A 316 4.26 -26.14 -18.97
C PRO A 316 5.37 -27.20 -18.98
N LEU A 317 5.60 -27.81 -17.81
CA LEU A 317 6.66 -28.77 -17.58
C LEU A 317 6.05 -30.15 -17.33
N ILE A 318 6.64 -31.21 -17.90
CA ILE A 318 6.37 -32.57 -17.49
C ILE A 318 7.57 -33.09 -16.70
N GLN A 319 7.33 -33.56 -15.48
CA GLN A 319 8.26 -34.38 -14.74
C GLN A 319 7.88 -35.85 -14.93
N ARG A 320 8.71 -36.58 -15.66
CA ARG A 320 8.50 -38.02 -15.89
C ARG A 320 8.82 -38.83 -14.62
N LEU A 321 8.26 -40.02 -14.54
CA LEU A 321 8.54 -40.94 -13.41
C LEU A 321 10.03 -41.19 -13.20
N ASP A 322 10.83 -41.21 -14.26
CA ASP A 322 12.29 -41.39 -14.21
C ASP A 322 13.06 -40.13 -13.77
N GLY A 323 12.37 -39.02 -13.55
CA GLY A 323 12.92 -37.74 -13.11
C GLY A 323 13.27 -36.78 -14.27
N ARG A 324 13.18 -37.19 -15.53
CA ARG A 324 13.39 -36.27 -16.68
C ARG A 324 12.34 -35.16 -16.67
N ILE A 325 12.78 -33.94 -16.96
CA ILE A 325 11.90 -32.79 -17.11
C ILE A 325 11.85 -32.42 -18.58
N GLU A 326 10.63 -32.32 -19.12
CA GLU A 326 10.35 -31.93 -20.49
C GLU A 326 9.59 -30.60 -20.48
N VAL A 327 10.07 -29.61 -21.25
CA VAL A 327 9.42 -28.33 -21.46
C VAL A 327 8.54 -28.46 -22.68
N LEU A 328 7.27 -28.06 -22.59
CA LEU A 328 6.30 -28.21 -23.66
C LEU A 328 5.83 -26.86 -24.21
N GLY A 329 5.21 -26.89 -25.38
CA GLY A 329 4.61 -25.72 -26.03
C GLY A 329 5.61 -24.91 -26.87
N GLN A 330 5.09 -23.92 -27.57
CA GLN A 330 5.85 -23.06 -28.49
C GLN A 330 5.62 -21.57 -28.21
N GLY A 331 4.99 -21.26 -27.07
CA GLY A 331 4.54 -19.90 -26.79
C GLY A 331 3.21 -19.58 -27.47
N GLY A 332 2.92 -18.30 -27.63
CA GLY A 332 1.70 -17.79 -28.25
C GLY A 332 1.44 -16.34 -27.88
N LEU A 333 0.46 -15.73 -28.54
CA LEU A 333 0.01 -14.39 -28.19
C LEU A 333 -0.90 -14.42 -26.97
N PRO A 334 -0.81 -13.43 -26.08
CA PRO A 334 -1.78 -13.26 -25.00
C PRO A 334 -3.22 -13.09 -25.50
N VAL A 335 -4.18 -13.41 -24.66
CA VAL A 335 -5.62 -13.26 -24.91
C VAL A 335 -6.03 -11.82 -24.66
N GLY A 336 -6.83 -11.26 -25.59
CA GLY A 336 -7.30 -9.87 -25.50
C GLY A 336 -6.32 -8.84 -26.05
N LEU A 337 -5.23 -9.28 -26.70
CA LEU A 337 -4.24 -8.37 -27.29
C LEU A 337 -4.52 -8.05 -28.76
N LEU A 338 -4.88 -9.04 -29.55
CA LEU A 338 -5.14 -8.91 -31.00
C LEU A 338 -6.43 -9.67 -31.41
N ASP A 339 -7.21 -9.04 -32.27
CA ASP A 339 -8.50 -9.60 -32.73
C ASP A 339 -8.33 -10.87 -33.60
N ASP A 340 -7.30 -10.90 -34.43
CA ASP A 340 -6.98 -12.01 -35.35
C ASP A 340 -5.97 -13.01 -34.77
N ALA A 341 -5.81 -13.07 -33.45
CA ALA A 341 -4.89 -13.98 -32.78
C ALA A 341 -5.28 -15.45 -33.05
N ALA A 342 -4.32 -16.24 -33.53
CA ALA A 342 -4.50 -17.68 -33.75
C ALA A 342 -3.94 -18.45 -32.53
N PHE A 343 -4.76 -19.36 -32.00
CA PHE A 343 -4.40 -20.21 -30.86
C PHE A 343 -4.27 -21.68 -31.31
N HIS A 344 -3.06 -22.21 -31.19
CA HIS A 344 -2.72 -23.53 -31.67
C HIS A 344 -2.68 -24.57 -30.55
N GLU A 345 -3.24 -25.76 -30.82
CA GLU A 345 -3.20 -26.87 -29.89
C GLU A 345 -1.92 -27.68 -30.03
N PHE A 346 -1.41 -28.15 -28.93
CA PHE A 346 -0.39 -29.17 -28.84
C PHE A 346 -0.82 -30.22 -27.82
N SER A 347 -0.25 -31.42 -27.87
CA SER A 347 -0.64 -32.48 -26.94
C SER A 347 0.54 -33.30 -26.47
N CYS A 348 0.40 -33.86 -25.28
CA CYS A 348 1.30 -34.85 -24.70
C CYS A 348 0.48 -36.02 -24.15
N THR A 349 1.19 -37.07 -23.71
CA THR A 349 0.58 -38.19 -23.00
C THR A 349 1.37 -38.41 -21.70
N LEU A 350 0.66 -38.41 -20.58
CA LEU A 350 1.18 -38.75 -19.27
C LEU A 350 1.09 -40.27 -19.05
N GLY A 351 2.21 -40.87 -18.68
CA GLY A 351 2.23 -42.21 -18.14
C GLY A 351 1.95 -42.25 -16.64
N PRO A 352 1.63 -43.41 -16.07
CA PRO A 352 1.48 -43.54 -14.62
C PRO A 352 2.74 -43.09 -13.87
N GLY A 353 2.59 -42.16 -12.93
CA GLY A 353 3.68 -41.54 -12.16
C GLY A 353 4.25 -40.28 -12.78
N ASP A 354 3.84 -39.89 -13.97
CA ASP A 354 4.20 -38.60 -14.56
C ASP A 354 3.40 -37.44 -13.93
N ARG A 355 4.00 -36.26 -13.94
CA ARG A 355 3.40 -35.01 -13.43
C ARG A 355 3.42 -33.92 -14.50
N LEU A 356 2.32 -33.19 -14.63
CA LEU A 356 2.29 -31.93 -15.37
C LEU A 356 2.29 -30.79 -14.38
N VAL A 357 3.24 -29.87 -14.54
CA VAL A 357 3.41 -28.67 -13.69
C VAL A 357 3.22 -27.43 -14.56
N ILE A 358 2.26 -26.59 -14.18
CA ILE A 358 1.98 -25.31 -14.83
C ILE A 358 2.27 -24.22 -13.80
N LEU A 359 3.06 -23.23 -14.18
CA LEU A 359 3.57 -22.18 -13.27
C LEU A 359 3.34 -20.81 -13.88
N SER A 360 3.04 -19.81 -13.07
CA SER A 360 3.07 -18.39 -13.51
C SER A 360 4.50 -17.90 -13.70
N ASP A 361 4.65 -16.75 -14.33
CA ASP A 361 5.94 -16.08 -14.53
C ASP A 361 6.55 -15.62 -13.22
N GLY A 362 5.75 -15.20 -12.21
CA GLY A 362 6.24 -14.88 -10.87
C GLY A 362 7.03 -16.01 -10.18
N VAL A 363 6.86 -17.27 -10.61
CA VAL A 363 7.73 -18.39 -10.20
C VAL A 363 9.06 -18.34 -10.91
N LEU A 364 9.04 -18.19 -12.25
CA LEU A 364 10.24 -18.22 -13.11
C LEU A 364 11.08 -16.95 -12.95
N GLU A 365 10.41 -15.82 -12.75
CA GLU A 365 11.00 -14.49 -12.60
C GLU A 365 11.29 -14.12 -11.14
N CYS A 366 11.12 -15.07 -10.21
CA CYS A 366 11.49 -14.88 -8.81
C CYS A 366 12.98 -14.52 -8.70
N PRO A 367 13.35 -13.31 -8.23
CA PRO A 367 14.73 -12.89 -8.14
C PRO A 367 15.38 -13.40 -6.85
N ASP A 368 16.66 -13.66 -6.89
CA ASP A 368 17.50 -13.81 -5.70
C ASP A 368 17.91 -12.42 -5.14
N HIS A 369 18.67 -12.42 -4.05
CA HIS A 369 19.23 -11.19 -3.43
C HIS A 369 20.23 -10.43 -4.33
N GLN A 370 20.67 -11.03 -5.45
CA GLN A 370 21.50 -10.40 -6.48
C GLN A 370 20.70 -10.01 -7.74
N THR A 371 19.37 -10.08 -7.67
CA THR A 371 18.45 -9.82 -8.80
C THR A 371 18.56 -10.82 -9.96
N THR A 372 19.15 -12.01 -9.72
CA THR A 372 19.21 -13.08 -10.71
C THR A 372 17.89 -13.85 -10.65
N LEU A 373 17.22 -14.01 -11.79
CA LEU A 373 15.97 -14.73 -11.87
C LEU A 373 16.20 -16.24 -11.73
N LEU A 374 15.25 -16.93 -11.11
CA LEU A 374 15.29 -18.38 -10.91
C LEU A 374 15.36 -19.13 -12.26
N GLY A 375 14.55 -18.74 -13.23
CA GLY A 375 14.54 -19.31 -14.56
C GLY A 375 14.17 -20.79 -14.64
N SER A 376 14.24 -21.33 -15.85
CA SER A 376 13.87 -22.73 -16.11
C SER A 376 14.83 -23.73 -15.44
N ASP A 377 16.13 -23.41 -15.34
CA ASP A 377 17.12 -24.29 -14.73
C ASP A 377 16.93 -24.36 -13.21
N GLY A 378 16.61 -23.22 -12.57
CA GLY A 378 16.34 -23.18 -11.16
C GLY A 378 15.08 -23.97 -10.78
N ILE A 379 14.02 -23.83 -11.57
CA ILE A 379 12.79 -24.63 -11.41
C ILE A 379 13.08 -26.12 -11.60
N ALA A 380 13.84 -26.52 -12.61
CA ALA A 380 14.19 -27.93 -12.81
C ALA A 380 14.91 -28.50 -11.58
N GLY A 381 15.82 -27.74 -10.98
CA GLY A 381 16.47 -28.11 -9.73
C GLY A 381 15.54 -28.24 -8.54
N ILE A 382 14.51 -27.40 -8.43
CA ILE A 382 13.48 -27.50 -7.37
C ILE A 382 12.62 -28.74 -7.59
N LEU A 383 12.13 -28.98 -8.82
CA LEU A 383 11.30 -30.15 -9.15
C LEU A 383 12.01 -31.47 -8.86
N ASP A 384 13.33 -31.55 -9.14
CA ASP A 384 14.13 -32.74 -8.82
C ASP A 384 14.22 -32.99 -7.31
N ARG A 385 14.43 -31.95 -6.51
CA ARG A 385 14.47 -32.05 -5.02
C ARG A 385 13.12 -32.49 -4.44
N LEU A 386 12.01 -32.10 -5.08
CA LEU A 386 10.65 -32.39 -4.63
C LEU A 386 10.08 -33.68 -5.20
N ARG A 387 10.90 -34.51 -5.85
CA ARG A 387 10.49 -35.71 -6.57
C ARG A 387 9.68 -36.68 -5.71
N ASP A 388 10.05 -36.84 -4.44
CA ASP A 388 9.41 -37.78 -3.51
C ASP A 388 8.19 -37.19 -2.78
N MET A 389 7.88 -35.90 -3.02
CA MET A 389 6.72 -35.22 -2.46
C MET A 389 5.54 -35.23 -3.46
N SER A 390 4.31 -35.11 -2.95
CA SER A 390 3.09 -35.13 -3.77
C SER A 390 2.03 -34.16 -3.23
N GLY A 391 1.05 -33.83 -4.08
CA GLY A 391 -0.11 -33.06 -3.73
C GLY A 391 0.22 -31.66 -3.20
N THR A 392 -0.53 -31.22 -2.22
CA THR A 392 -0.36 -29.89 -1.61
C THR A 392 1.00 -29.73 -0.92
N SER A 393 1.54 -30.80 -0.36
CA SER A 393 2.88 -30.75 0.31
C SER A 393 4.00 -30.45 -0.68
N PHE A 394 3.89 -30.93 -1.94
CA PHE A 394 4.83 -30.57 -3.01
C PHE A 394 4.78 -29.05 -3.29
N LEU A 395 3.59 -28.49 -3.41
CA LEU A 395 3.41 -27.04 -3.68
C LEU A 395 3.86 -26.17 -2.50
N GLU A 396 3.61 -26.60 -1.27
CA GLU A 396 4.09 -25.91 -0.07
C GLU A 396 5.63 -25.92 0.01
N ALA A 397 6.27 -27.04 -0.28
CA ALA A 397 7.72 -27.12 -0.32
C ALA A 397 8.32 -26.31 -1.46
N MET A 398 7.64 -26.23 -2.62
CA MET A 398 8.05 -25.37 -3.72
C MET A 398 8.04 -23.89 -3.30
N ILE A 399 7.00 -23.42 -2.62
CA ILE A 399 6.95 -22.06 -2.06
C ILE A 399 8.07 -21.82 -1.07
N TRP A 400 8.37 -22.80 -0.23
CA TRP A 400 9.48 -22.67 0.72
C TRP A 400 10.82 -22.45 0.00
N HIS A 401 11.11 -23.23 -1.06
CA HIS A 401 12.30 -23.05 -1.88
C HIS A 401 12.34 -21.70 -2.62
N LEU A 402 11.19 -21.23 -3.11
CA LEU A 402 11.09 -19.90 -3.72
C LEU A 402 11.37 -18.79 -2.70
N THR A 403 10.81 -18.92 -1.48
CA THR A 403 11.04 -17.96 -0.40
C THR A 403 12.51 -17.93 0.04
N GLU A 404 13.16 -19.11 0.10
CA GLU A 404 14.60 -19.24 0.39
C GLU A 404 15.43 -18.57 -0.72
N HIS A 405 15.08 -18.79 -2.00
CA HIS A 405 15.74 -18.16 -3.14
C HIS A 405 15.61 -16.63 -3.11
N ALA A 406 14.42 -16.11 -2.79
CA ALA A 406 14.14 -14.67 -2.64
C ALA A 406 14.76 -14.04 -1.37
N GLY A 407 15.47 -14.82 -0.54
CA GLY A 407 16.07 -14.32 0.70
C GLY A 407 15.06 -13.95 1.80
N GLY A 408 13.85 -14.50 1.78
CA GLY A 408 12.81 -14.31 2.79
C GLY A 408 11.95 -13.06 2.59
N GLY A 409 12.09 -12.34 1.47
CA GLY A 409 11.27 -11.20 1.10
C GLY A 409 9.91 -11.59 0.49
N ASP A 410 9.05 -10.59 0.28
CA ASP A 410 7.82 -10.77 -0.49
C ASP A 410 8.15 -11.00 -1.97
N PHE A 411 7.29 -11.75 -2.66
CA PHE A 411 7.43 -11.96 -4.09
C PHE A 411 7.05 -10.68 -4.85
N PRO A 412 7.82 -10.32 -5.89
CA PRO A 412 7.55 -9.11 -6.67
C PRO A 412 6.31 -9.25 -7.56
N ASP A 413 5.93 -10.48 -7.91
CA ASP A 413 4.76 -10.82 -8.68
C ASP A 413 3.98 -11.99 -8.08
N ASP A 414 2.76 -12.22 -8.57
CA ASP A 414 1.90 -13.30 -8.15
C ASP A 414 2.54 -14.66 -8.43
N VAL A 415 2.45 -15.57 -7.47
CA VAL A 415 2.97 -16.93 -7.60
C VAL A 415 1.81 -17.89 -7.65
N SER A 416 1.63 -18.53 -8.79
CA SER A 416 0.61 -19.56 -8.96
C SER A 416 1.14 -20.84 -9.60
N ALA A 417 0.53 -21.97 -9.26
CA ALA A 417 0.93 -23.26 -9.75
C ALA A 417 -0.25 -24.25 -9.81
N ILE A 418 -0.20 -25.12 -10.82
CA ILE A 418 -1.02 -26.32 -10.93
C ILE A 418 -0.07 -27.52 -10.96
N LEU A 419 -0.29 -28.47 -10.06
CA LEU A 419 0.34 -29.80 -10.09
C LEU A 419 -0.74 -30.81 -10.44
N LEU A 420 -0.58 -31.47 -11.59
CA LEU A 420 -1.38 -32.61 -11.98
C LEU A 420 -0.49 -33.87 -11.89
N GLU A 421 -0.89 -34.82 -11.08
CA GLU A 421 -0.24 -36.11 -10.91
C GLU A 421 -1.10 -37.21 -11.55
N TYR A 422 -0.56 -37.93 -12.53
CA TYR A 422 -1.29 -38.97 -13.23
C TYR A 422 -0.88 -40.35 -12.72
N THR A 423 -1.81 -41.09 -12.12
CA THR A 423 -1.57 -42.43 -11.58
C THR A 423 -2.02 -43.56 -12.53
N GLY A 424 -2.80 -43.18 -13.59
CA GLY A 424 -3.42 -44.14 -14.46
C GLY A 424 -4.64 -44.83 -13.84
N GLN A 425 -5.33 -45.63 -14.61
CA GLN A 425 -6.44 -46.43 -14.08
C GLN A 425 -5.86 -47.47 -13.11
N THR A 426 -6.17 -47.35 -11.83
CA THR A 426 -6.00 -48.46 -10.91
C THR A 426 -6.95 -49.55 -11.34
N ALA A 427 -6.41 -50.71 -11.76
CA ALA A 427 -7.25 -51.88 -12.02
C ALA A 427 -8.16 -52.08 -10.80
N SER A 428 -9.48 -51.99 -11.00
CA SER A 428 -10.46 -52.28 -9.95
C SER A 428 -10.05 -53.60 -9.28
N PRO A 429 -9.99 -53.69 -7.93
CA PRO A 429 -9.69 -54.97 -7.31
C PRO A 429 -10.75 -55.97 -7.76
N ILE A 430 -10.29 -57.05 -8.43
CA ILE A 430 -11.13 -58.15 -8.83
C ILE A 430 -11.94 -58.61 -7.61
N PRO A 431 -13.28 -58.59 -7.62
CA PRO A 431 -14.05 -59.04 -6.48
C PRO A 431 -13.63 -60.46 -6.15
N ARG A 432 -13.02 -60.67 -5.00
CA ARG A 432 -12.72 -62.02 -4.48
C ARG A 432 -14.04 -62.76 -4.46
N ARG A 433 -14.20 -63.79 -5.34
CA ARG A 433 -15.29 -64.72 -5.30
C ARG A 433 -15.30 -65.30 -3.87
N ALA A 434 -16.35 -64.98 -3.11
CA ALA A 434 -16.62 -65.63 -1.85
C ALA A 434 -16.74 -67.12 -2.12
N HIS A 435 -15.80 -67.92 -1.63
CA HIS A 435 -16.03 -69.35 -1.49
C HIS A 435 -17.17 -69.51 -0.53
N GLN A 436 -18.31 -69.92 -1.02
CA GLN A 436 -19.36 -70.49 -0.21
C GLN A 436 -18.93 -71.88 0.26
N PRO A 437 -19.22 -72.23 1.54
CA PRO A 437 -18.87 -73.50 2.16
C PRO A 437 -19.66 -74.68 1.57
#